data_c03b53ecb619d397b7d1696db5966e16
#
_entry.id   c03b53ecb619d397b7d1696db5966e16
#
_cell.length_a   1.000
_cell.length_b   1.000
_cell.length_c   1.000
_cell.angle_alpha   90.00
_cell.angle_beta   90.00
_cell.angle_gamma   90.00
#
_symmetry.space_group_name_H-M   'P 1'
#
loop_
_entity.id
_entity.type
_entity.pdbx_description
1 polymer ?
#
loop_
_entity_poly.entity_id
_entity_poly.type
_entity_poly.pdbx_seq_one_letter_code
_entity_poly.pdbx_strand_id
1 'polypeptide(L)'
;AILFSDVSNFTSTMDSNENMAMGQILRHKEIVSSALKEYNGHLIKDLGDGLYVKFPSAVDSVQCAIRIQQLTKSENFSIRIGIHLGDVITKDSDVFGSGVNIASRIHTSSHPGSICISKEIWKQVKNQNDIQANSLGMKAFKGVEEKIEVYELSNDKSIKRDPVQS
;
A
#
# COMPACT_ATOMS: atom_id res chain seq x y z
N ALA A 1 -6.50 -2.31 -9.84
CA ALA A 1 -6.13 -1.73 -8.55
C ALA A 1 -4.73 -1.15 -8.62
N ILE A 2 -4.53 -0.06 -7.94
CA ILE A 2 -3.25 0.63 -7.84
C ILE A 2 -2.76 0.56 -6.39
N LEU A 3 -1.54 0.08 -6.20
CA LEU A 3 -0.87 0.03 -4.91
C LEU A 3 0.31 1.01 -4.94
N PHE A 4 0.40 1.84 -3.90
CA PHE A 4 1.56 2.67 -3.64
C PHE A 4 2.24 2.20 -2.35
N SER A 5 3.56 2.03 -2.39
CA SER A 5 4.33 1.66 -1.21
C SER A 5 5.55 2.56 -1.05
N ASP A 6 5.86 2.94 0.19
CA ASP A 6 7.07 3.70 0.48
C ASP A 6 7.71 3.25 1.80
N VAL A 7 8.98 3.59 1.95
CA VAL A 7 9.72 3.36 3.19
C VAL A 7 9.37 4.45 4.19
N SER A 8 8.89 4.05 5.37
CA SER A 8 8.55 5.00 6.44
C SER A 8 9.80 5.71 6.97
N ASN A 9 9.66 7.00 7.25
CA ASN A 9 10.72 7.83 7.82
C ASN A 9 11.99 7.91 6.96
N PHE A 10 11.84 7.74 5.63
CA PHE A 10 12.98 7.79 4.72
C PHE A 10 13.78 9.10 4.84
N THR A 11 13.10 10.24 4.83
CA THR A 11 13.76 11.55 4.91
C THR A 11 14.57 11.69 6.20
N SER A 12 13.99 11.29 7.32
CA SER A 12 14.67 11.32 8.62
C SER A 12 15.90 10.43 8.65
N THR A 13 15.78 9.21 8.12
CA THR A 13 16.90 8.26 8.03
C THR A 13 17.98 8.78 7.07
N MET A 14 17.58 9.38 5.96
CA MET A 14 18.50 9.98 4.99
C MET A 14 19.35 11.08 5.63
N ASP A 15 18.73 11.92 6.47
CA ASP A 15 19.42 12.99 7.17
C ASP A 15 20.42 12.48 8.21
N SER A 16 20.11 11.36 8.88
CA SER A 16 20.95 10.83 9.95
C SER A 16 21.96 9.78 9.47
N ASN A 17 21.60 8.97 8.48
CA ASN A 17 22.45 7.90 7.95
C ASN A 17 22.05 7.58 6.50
N GLU A 18 22.71 8.25 5.56
CA GLU A 18 22.44 8.13 4.13
C GLU A 18 22.63 6.70 3.62
N ASN A 19 23.70 6.04 4.03
CA ASN A 19 23.99 4.66 3.59
C ASN A 19 22.91 3.68 4.06
N MET A 20 22.42 3.84 5.29
CA MET A 20 21.34 3.02 5.80
C MET A 20 20.06 3.26 5.02
N ALA A 21 19.72 4.52 4.75
CA ALA A 21 18.52 4.89 3.99
C ALA A 21 18.56 4.29 2.57
N MET A 22 19.68 4.37 1.90
CA MET A 22 19.84 3.80 0.55
C MET A 22 19.73 2.28 0.56
N GLY A 23 20.26 1.64 1.58
CA GLY A 23 20.14 0.19 1.77
C GLY A 23 18.69 -0.24 1.98
N GLN A 24 17.93 0.54 2.76
CA GLN A 24 16.50 0.29 2.97
C GLN A 24 15.70 0.41 1.68
N ILE A 25 16.01 1.41 0.85
CA ILE A 25 15.36 1.58 -0.45
C ILE A 25 15.62 0.40 -1.38
N LEU A 26 16.86 -0.07 -1.46
CA LEU A 26 17.19 -1.22 -2.27
C LEU A 26 16.46 -2.47 -1.79
N ARG A 27 16.41 -2.68 -0.49
CA ARG A 27 15.70 -3.82 0.09
C ARG A 27 14.20 -3.74 -0.15
N HIS A 28 13.61 -2.55 -0.05
CA HIS A 28 12.20 -2.30 -0.37
C HIS A 28 11.87 -2.77 -1.79
N LYS A 29 12.70 -2.38 -2.76
CA LYS A 29 12.51 -2.78 -4.15
C LYS A 29 12.61 -4.29 -4.34
N GLU A 30 13.55 -4.94 -3.67
CA GLU A 30 13.71 -6.41 -3.72
C GLU A 30 12.46 -7.11 -3.17
N ILE A 31 11.97 -6.66 -2.02
CA ILE A 31 10.78 -7.24 -1.37
C ILE A 31 9.56 -7.09 -2.28
N VAL A 32 9.32 -5.88 -2.79
CA VAL A 32 8.18 -5.61 -3.67
C VAL A 32 8.28 -6.44 -4.95
N SER A 33 9.44 -6.45 -5.60
CA SER A 33 9.64 -7.22 -6.84
C SER A 33 9.40 -8.71 -6.64
N SER A 34 9.84 -9.25 -5.51
CA SER A 34 9.59 -10.65 -5.17
C SER A 34 8.10 -10.94 -4.99
N ALA A 35 7.40 -10.07 -4.26
CA ALA A 35 5.96 -10.26 -4.01
C ALA A 35 5.11 -10.09 -5.27
N LEU A 36 5.46 -9.16 -6.16
CA LEU A 36 4.70 -8.93 -7.39
C LEU A 36 4.54 -10.17 -8.23
N LYS A 37 5.57 -10.98 -8.32
CA LYS A 37 5.57 -12.18 -9.15
C LYS A 37 4.51 -13.20 -8.73
N GLU A 38 4.18 -13.22 -7.44
CA GLU A 38 3.19 -14.15 -6.88
C GLU A 38 1.74 -13.71 -7.12
N TYR A 39 1.52 -12.40 -7.37
CA TYR A 39 0.17 -11.82 -7.37
C TYR A 39 -0.19 -11.05 -8.64
N ASN A 40 0.51 -11.30 -9.73
CA ASN A 40 0.22 -10.67 -11.03
C ASN A 40 0.36 -9.14 -11.02
N GLY A 41 1.22 -8.62 -10.14
CA GLY A 41 1.49 -7.18 -10.07
C GLY A 41 2.49 -6.74 -11.13
N HIS A 42 2.31 -5.49 -11.59
CA HIS A 42 3.23 -4.87 -12.55
C HIS A 42 3.69 -3.52 -12.00
N LEU A 43 4.99 -3.35 -11.87
CA LEU A 43 5.57 -2.07 -11.48
C LEU A 43 5.34 -1.06 -12.61
N ILE A 44 4.69 0.05 -12.29
CA ILE A 44 4.40 1.11 -13.27
C ILE A 44 5.27 2.34 -13.10
N LYS A 45 5.80 2.59 -11.91
CA LYS A 45 6.73 3.70 -11.68
C LYS A 45 7.54 3.50 -10.42
N ASP A 46 8.83 3.83 -10.50
CA ASP A 46 9.76 3.84 -9.38
C ASP A 46 10.17 5.30 -9.11
N LEU A 47 9.80 5.81 -7.94
CA LEU A 47 10.12 7.18 -7.50
C LEU A 47 11.37 7.24 -6.63
N GLY A 48 12.09 6.13 -6.47
CA GLY A 48 13.19 6.03 -5.52
C GLY A 48 12.72 5.46 -4.19
N ASP A 49 12.12 6.29 -3.35
CA ASP A 49 11.60 5.89 -2.04
C ASP A 49 10.16 5.34 -2.07
N GLY A 50 9.48 5.48 -3.21
CA GLY A 50 8.11 5.00 -3.39
C GLY A 50 7.93 4.27 -4.72
N LEU A 51 7.03 3.28 -4.72
CA LEU A 51 6.74 2.44 -5.88
C LEU A 51 5.26 2.41 -6.17
N TYR A 52 4.89 2.59 -7.44
CA TYR A 52 3.53 2.38 -7.93
C TYR A 52 3.43 1.04 -8.63
N VAL A 53 2.43 0.26 -8.25
CA VAL A 53 2.18 -1.07 -8.81
C VAL A 53 0.72 -1.18 -9.22
N LYS A 54 0.45 -1.78 -10.37
CA LYS A 54 -0.92 -2.07 -10.79
C LYS A 54 -1.20 -3.57 -10.73
N PHE A 55 -2.46 -3.90 -10.49
CA PHE A 55 -2.95 -5.27 -10.43
C PHE A 55 -4.25 -5.41 -11.22
N PRO A 56 -4.49 -6.57 -11.84
CA PRO A 56 -5.75 -6.82 -12.53
C PRO A 56 -6.95 -6.96 -11.58
N SER A 57 -6.71 -7.29 -10.30
CA SER A 57 -7.79 -7.42 -9.33
C SER A 57 -7.45 -6.76 -7.99
N ALA A 58 -8.50 -6.33 -7.28
CA ALA A 58 -8.37 -5.78 -5.95
C ALA A 58 -7.85 -6.83 -4.95
N VAL A 59 -8.32 -8.06 -5.06
CA VAL A 59 -7.90 -9.16 -4.18
C VAL A 59 -6.40 -9.40 -4.31
N ASP A 60 -5.87 -9.48 -5.54
CA ASP A 60 -4.44 -9.66 -5.77
C ASP A 60 -3.62 -8.52 -5.15
N SER A 61 -4.09 -7.27 -5.28
CA SER A 61 -3.38 -6.12 -4.72
C SER A 61 -3.29 -6.19 -3.20
N VAL A 62 -4.37 -6.56 -2.54
CA VAL A 62 -4.42 -6.67 -1.07
C VAL A 62 -3.57 -7.85 -0.59
N GLN A 63 -3.66 -8.99 -1.23
CA GLN A 63 -2.85 -10.15 -0.88
C GLN A 63 -1.36 -9.87 -1.05
N CYS A 64 -0.99 -9.18 -2.13
CA CYS A 64 0.39 -8.76 -2.35
C CYS A 64 0.86 -7.81 -1.25
N ALA A 65 0.03 -6.83 -0.87
CA ALA A 65 0.35 -5.90 0.21
C ALA A 65 0.59 -6.63 1.55
N ILE A 66 -0.24 -7.61 1.86
CA ILE A 66 -0.07 -8.44 3.06
C ILE A 66 1.26 -9.19 3.01
N ARG A 67 1.58 -9.76 1.85
CA ARG A 67 2.86 -10.47 1.66
C ARG A 67 4.06 -9.54 1.82
N ILE A 68 3.99 -8.34 1.26
CA ILE A 68 5.04 -7.33 1.42
C ILE A 68 5.27 -7.03 2.91
N GLN A 69 4.20 -6.83 3.67
CA GLN A 69 4.33 -6.53 5.10
C GLN A 69 4.88 -7.72 5.89
N GLN A 70 4.51 -8.94 5.53
CA GLN A 70 5.09 -10.15 6.15
C GLN A 70 6.60 -10.22 5.92
N LEU A 71 7.04 -9.97 4.69
CA LEU A 71 8.46 -9.99 4.34
C LEU A 71 9.25 -8.86 5.01
N THR A 72 8.59 -7.76 5.32
CA THR A 72 9.24 -6.58 5.92
C THR A 72 9.40 -6.70 7.44
N LYS A 73 8.68 -7.60 8.10
CA LYS A 73 8.72 -7.74 9.57
C LYS A 73 10.10 -8.00 10.13
N SER A 74 10.96 -8.67 9.39
CA SER A 74 12.33 -8.99 9.82
C SER A 74 13.35 -7.91 9.44
N GLU A 75 12.92 -6.84 8.79
CA GLU A 75 13.81 -5.76 8.35
C GLU A 75 13.92 -4.66 9.40
N ASN A 76 14.93 -3.81 9.26
CA ASN A 76 15.15 -2.67 10.16
C ASN A 76 14.40 -1.40 9.74
N PHE A 77 13.38 -1.54 8.91
CA PHE A 77 12.53 -0.44 8.45
C PHE A 77 11.09 -0.92 8.28
N SER A 78 10.18 0.02 8.14
CA SER A 78 8.77 -0.26 7.91
C SER A 78 8.32 0.33 6.57
N ILE A 79 7.29 -0.26 6.00
CA ILE A 79 6.69 0.18 4.74
C ILE A 79 5.26 0.60 5.01
N ARG A 80 4.83 1.72 4.42
CA ARG A 80 3.42 2.14 4.39
C ARG A 80 2.86 1.86 3.01
N ILE A 81 1.64 1.34 2.95
CA ILE A 81 0.99 0.95 1.70
C ILE A 81 -0.39 1.58 1.62
N GLY A 82 -0.71 2.14 0.45
CA GLY A 82 -2.05 2.62 0.11
C GLY A 82 -2.54 1.97 -1.17
N ILE A 83 -3.81 1.57 -1.21
CA ILE A 83 -4.40 0.89 -2.37
C ILE A 83 -5.73 1.55 -2.73
N HIS A 84 -5.92 1.82 -4.02
CA HIS A 84 -7.17 2.38 -4.55
C HIS A 84 -7.46 1.81 -5.93
N LEU A 85 -8.73 1.89 -6.33
CA LEU A 85 -9.16 1.61 -7.70
C LEU A 85 -9.15 2.90 -8.50
N GLY A 86 -8.79 2.81 -9.77
CA GLY A 86 -8.84 3.95 -10.67
C GLY A 86 -8.09 3.68 -11.95
N ASP A 87 -8.27 4.59 -12.89
CA ASP A 87 -7.63 4.49 -14.18
C ASP A 87 -6.17 4.92 -14.09
N VAL A 88 -5.34 4.23 -14.87
CA VAL A 88 -3.94 4.58 -15.04
C VAL A 88 -3.74 5.02 -16.49
N ILE A 89 -3.21 6.22 -16.67
CA ILE A 89 -2.85 6.74 -17.98
C ILE A 89 -1.33 6.81 -18.04
N THR A 90 -0.75 6.12 -19.01
CA THR A 90 0.69 6.16 -19.26
C THR A 90 0.97 7.02 -20.47
N LYS A 91 1.80 8.07 -20.30
CA LYS A 91 2.20 8.96 -21.37
C LYS A 91 3.64 9.40 -21.13
N ASP A 92 4.47 9.28 -22.17
CA ASP A 92 5.88 9.69 -22.13
C ASP A 92 6.64 9.07 -20.95
N SER A 93 6.42 7.79 -20.69
CA SER A 93 7.01 7.04 -19.58
C SER A 93 6.59 7.52 -18.19
N ASP A 94 5.56 8.36 -18.12
CA ASP A 94 5.00 8.81 -16.85
C ASP A 94 3.58 8.24 -16.65
N VAL A 95 3.14 8.24 -15.40
CA VAL A 95 1.87 7.62 -14.99
C VAL A 95 0.97 8.68 -14.39
N PHE A 96 -0.24 8.78 -14.92
CA PHE A 96 -1.25 9.75 -14.48
C PHE A 96 -2.56 9.03 -14.18
N GLY A 97 -3.46 9.74 -13.55
CA GLY A 97 -4.82 9.29 -13.29
C GLY A 97 -5.22 9.49 -11.83
N SER A 98 -6.53 9.55 -11.60
CA SER A 98 -7.07 9.75 -10.26
C SER A 98 -6.70 8.62 -9.31
N GLY A 99 -6.69 7.37 -9.81
CA GLY A 99 -6.34 6.21 -9.00
C GLY A 99 -4.91 6.26 -8.48
N VAL A 100 -3.97 6.71 -9.31
CA VAL A 100 -2.56 6.88 -8.93
C VAL A 100 -2.43 7.93 -7.83
N ASN A 101 -3.06 9.09 -8.02
CA ASN A 101 -3.05 10.18 -7.06
C ASN A 101 -3.63 9.76 -5.70
N ILE A 102 -4.79 9.12 -5.73
CA ILE A 102 -5.49 8.72 -4.50
C ILE A 102 -4.68 7.64 -3.76
N ALA A 103 -4.14 6.65 -4.45
CA ALA A 103 -3.32 5.61 -3.82
C ALA A 103 -2.12 6.22 -3.08
N SER A 104 -1.43 7.19 -3.70
CA SER A 104 -0.29 7.86 -3.08
C SER A 104 -0.68 8.76 -1.90
N ARG A 105 -1.93 9.17 -1.80
CA ARG A 105 -2.42 9.96 -0.66
C ARG A 105 -2.91 9.07 0.48
N ILE A 106 -3.58 7.97 0.14
CA ILE A 106 -4.13 7.04 1.14
C ILE A 106 -3.04 6.48 2.04
N HIS A 107 -1.85 6.19 1.51
CA HIS A 107 -0.75 5.64 2.32
C HIS A 107 -0.35 6.56 3.48
N THR A 108 -0.60 7.87 3.37
CA THR A 108 -0.29 8.82 4.43
C THR A 108 -1.17 8.64 5.67
N SER A 109 -2.32 7.99 5.52
CA SER A 109 -3.21 7.64 6.64
C SER A 109 -2.75 6.37 7.35
N SER A 110 -1.78 5.66 6.78
CA SER A 110 -1.28 4.39 7.29
C SER A 110 -0.25 4.63 8.39
N HIS A 111 -0.28 3.77 9.40
CA HIS A 111 0.83 3.67 10.35
C HIS A 111 1.98 2.89 9.70
N PRO A 112 3.23 3.10 10.16
CA PRO A 112 4.33 2.27 9.68
C PRO A 112 4.03 0.78 9.84
N GLY A 113 4.18 0.01 8.76
CA GLY A 113 3.86 -1.41 8.75
C GLY A 113 2.41 -1.74 8.44
N SER A 114 1.56 -0.75 8.21
CA SER A 114 0.13 -0.93 7.93
C SER A 114 -0.19 -0.84 6.45
N ILE A 115 -1.42 -1.24 6.12
CA ILE A 115 -2.00 -1.16 4.78
C ILE A 115 -3.31 -0.39 4.88
N CYS A 116 -3.42 0.71 4.15
CA CYS A 116 -4.67 1.46 4.03
C CYS A 116 -5.27 1.26 2.64
N ILE A 117 -6.58 1.05 2.60
CA ILE A 117 -7.33 0.83 1.36
C ILE A 117 -8.52 1.77 1.32
N SER A 118 -8.94 2.13 0.10
CA SER A 118 -10.17 2.89 -0.07
C SER A 118 -11.39 2.00 0.13
N LYS A 119 -12.56 2.64 0.35
CA LYS A 119 -13.82 1.92 0.43
C LYS A 119 -14.10 1.08 -0.82
N GLU A 120 -13.73 1.58 -1.99
CA GLU A 120 -13.91 0.87 -3.25
C GLU A 120 -13.14 -0.46 -3.26
N ILE A 121 -11.91 -0.45 -2.77
CA ILE A 121 -11.13 -1.69 -2.60
C ILE A 121 -11.79 -2.58 -1.55
N TRP A 122 -12.18 -2.02 -0.41
CA TRP A 122 -12.81 -2.79 0.67
C TRP A 122 -14.06 -3.54 0.19
N LYS A 123 -14.90 -2.89 -0.59
CA LYS A 123 -16.10 -3.53 -1.13
C LYS A 123 -15.80 -4.78 -1.95
N GLN A 124 -14.65 -4.81 -2.64
CA GLN A 124 -14.27 -5.94 -3.48
C GLN A 124 -13.57 -7.07 -2.71
N VAL A 125 -13.01 -6.78 -1.54
CA VAL A 125 -12.22 -7.76 -0.79
C VAL A 125 -12.85 -8.21 0.52
N LYS A 126 -13.89 -7.53 1.00
CA LYS A 126 -14.50 -7.78 2.31
C LYS A 126 -15.02 -9.20 2.52
N ASN A 127 -15.31 -9.91 1.45
CA ASN A 127 -15.80 -11.29 1.52
C ASN A 127 -14.67 -12.33 1.60
N GLN A 128 -13.43 -11.90 1.53
CA GLN A 128 -12.29 -12.81 1.71
C GLN A 128 -12.12 -13.09 3.20
N ASN A 129 -12.05 -14.35 3.57
CA ASN A 129 -12.04 -14.78 4.98
C ASN A 129 -10.79 -14.32 5.75
N ASP A 130 -9.69 -14.13 5.05
CA ASP A 130 -8.40 -13.75 5.64
C ASP A 130 -8.15 -12.24 5.62
N ILE A 131 -9.12 -11.45 5.16
CA ILE A 131 -8.99 -10.00 5.08
C ILE A 131 -10.01 -9.34 6.03
N GLN A 132 -9.49 -8.58 6.99
CA GLN A 132 -10.30 -7.77 7.89
C GLN A 132 -9.75 -6.35 7.94
N ALA A 133 -10.64 -5.38 8.09
CA ALA A 133 -10.27 -3.97 8.11
C ALA A 133 -11.16 -3.17 9.05
N ASN A 134 -10.61 -2.07 9.54
CA ASN A 134 -11.34 -1.09 10.36
C ASN A 134 -11.42 0.22 9.61
N SER A 135 -12.60 0.85 9.61
CA SER A 135 -12.76 2.17 9.00
C SER A 135 -12.01 3.23 9.81
N LEU A 136 -11.25 4.04 9.11
CA LEU A 136 -10.63 5.24 9.69
C LEU A 136 -11.48 6.49 9.45
N GLY A 137 -12.67 6.33 8.84
CA GLY A 137 -13.58 7.41 8.52
C GLY A 137 -13.28 8.08 7.20
N MET A 138 -13.99 9.18 6.96
CA MET A 138 -13.83 9.99 5.76
C MET A 138 -12.59 10.85 5.87
N LYS A 139 -11.75 10.84 4.84
CA LYS A 139 -10.51 11.60 4.79
C LYS A 139 -10.52 12.54 3.60
N ALA A 140 -10.04 13.76 3.82
CA ALA A 140 -9.80 14.74 2.77
C ALA A 140 -8.34 14.69 2.37
N PHE A 141 -8.08 14.63 1.07
CA PHE A 141 -6.71 14.60 0.55
C PHE A 141 -6.48 15.75 -0.41
N LYS A 142 -5.26 16.30 -0.40
CA LYS A 142 -4.87 17.38 -1.30
C LYS A 142 -5.03 16.97 -2.76
N GLY A 143 -5.74 17.79 -3.54
CA GLY A 143 -5.96 17.54 -4.95
C GLY A 143 -7.07 16.55 -5.26
N VAL A 144 -7.81 16.11 -4.24
CA VAL A 144 -8.95 15.21 -4.39
C VAL A 144 -10.20 15.94 -3.93
N GLU A 145 -11.18 16.12 -4.84
CA GLU A 145 -12.38 16.92 -4.56
C GLU A 145 -13.25 16.32 -3.47
N GLU A 146 -13.52 15.02 -3.56
CA GLU A 146 -14.41 14.33 -2.62
C GLU A 146 -13.60 13.68 -1.49
N LYS A 147 -14.20 13.64 -0.30
CA LYS A 147 -13.65 12.86 0.80
C LYS A 147 -13.74 11.37 0.48
N ILE A 148 -12.76 10.63 0.92
CA ILE A 148 -12.67 9.18 0.69
C ILE A 148 -12.70 8.47 2.04
N GLU A 149 -13.57 7.47 2.17
CA GLU A 149 -13.53 6.60 3.34
C GLU A 149 -12.35 5.64 3.21
N VAL A 150 -11.51 5.62 4.23
CA VAL A 150 -10.30 4.82 4.27
C VAL A 150 -10.43 3.72 5.31
N TYR A 151 -9.99 2.53 4.97
CA TYR A 151 -9.94 1.39 5.87
C TYR A 151 -8.48 0.99 6.09
N GLU A 152 -8.15 0.62 7.31
CA GLU A 152 -6.84 0.05 7.64
C GLU A 152 -7.01 -1.45 7.85
N LEU A 153 -6.19 -2.25 7.18
CA LEU A 153 -6.24 -3.70 7.31
C LEU A 153 -5.72 -4.12 8.69
N SER A 154 -6.41 -5.07 9.30
CA SER A 154 -5.96 -5.69 10.53
C SER A 154 -4.97 -6.80 10.21
N ASN A 155 -3.73 -6.66 10.70
CA ASN A 155 -2.69 -7.67 10.52
C ASN A 155 -2.59 -8.63 11.72
N ASP A 156 -3.41 -8.40 12.74
CA ASP A 156 -3.43 -9.27 13.92
C ASP A 156 -4.37 -10.43 13.68
N LYS A 157 -3.81 -11.60 13.46
CA LYS A 157 -4.58 -12.83 13.23
C LYS A 157 -5.45 -13.21 14.42
N SER A 158 -5.12 -12.78 15.63
CA SER A 158 -5.93 -13.07 16.81
C SER A 158 -7.27 -12.34 16.77
N ILE A 159 -7.29 -11.12 16.25
CA ILE A 159 -8.51 -10.33 16.10
C ILE A 159 -9.43 -10.96 15.06
N LYS A 160 -8.87 -11.52 14.00
CA LYS A 160 -9.63 -12.14 12.90
C LYS A 160 -10.43 -13.36 13.30
N ARG A 161 -10.09 -13.97 14.43
CA ARG A 161 -10.64 -15.25 14.85
C ARG A 161 -11.70 -15.14 15.93
N ASP A 162 -12.05 -13.94 16.30
CA ASP A 162 -13.11 -13.74 17.30
C ASP A 162 -14.47 -13.84 16.62
N PRO A 163 -15.21 -14.94 16.82
CA PRO A 163 -16.51 -15.13 16.19
C PRO A 163 -17.56 -14.16 16.68
N VAL A 164 -17.34 -13.51 17.80
CA VAL A 164 -18.29 -12.56 18.38
C VAL A 164 -18.27 -11.24 17.62
N GLN A 165 -17.17 -10.94 16.94
CA GLN A 165 -17.01 -9.70 16.20
C GLN A 165 -17.37 -9.83 14.71
N SER A 166 -17.70 -11.00 14.26
CA SER A 166 -18.06 -11.23 12.87
C SER A 166 -19.48 -10.80 12.52
#